data_8298f5349a72440ef610ef6c01bbd5bf
#
_entry.id   8298f5349a72440ef610ef6c01bbd5bf
#
_cell.length_a   1.000
_cell.length_b   1.000
_cell.length_c   1.000
_cell.angle_alpha   90.00
_cell.angle_beta   90.00
_cell.angle_gamma   90.00
#
_symmetry.space_group_name_H-M   'P 1'
#
loop_
_entity.id
_entity.type
_entity.pdbx_description
1 polymer ?
#
loop_
_entity_poly.entity_id
_entity_poly.type
_entity_poly.pdbx_seq_one_letter_code
_entity_poly.pdbx_strand_id
1 'polypeptide(L)'
;MHELSIATAIVEQAGEIARADGAGDVSSVTVRVGELAGVVPDALHFAFEVARDGTALAAARLVVEQVPAQAWCGECAEEFAVGMPPFFWCPRCDRPSQELRSGRELEITGVET
;
A
#
# COMPACT_ATOMS: atom_id res chain seq x y z
N MET A 1 1.60 -14.72 -6.08
CA MET A 1 1.77 -13.95 -6.12
C MET A 1 1.54 -12.90 -6.97
N HIS A 2 1.10 -11.94 -6.53
CA HIS A 2 0.64 -10.90 -7.36
C HIS A 2 1.46 -9.65 -7.17
N GLU A 3 2.59 -9.74 -6.52
CA GLU A 3 3.44 -8.57 -6.33
C GLU A 3 3.97 -8.03 -7.66
N LEU A 4 4.25 -8.90 -8.61
CA LEU A 4 4.71 -8.43 -9.92
C LEU A 4 3.60 -7.69 -10.67
N SER A 5 2.37 -8.20 -10.62
CA SER A 5 1.22 -7.51 -11.24
C SER A 5 1.01 -6.14 -10.61
N ILE A 6 1.12 -6.08 -9.28
CA ILE A 6 0.96 -4.83 -8.55
C ILE A 6 2.08 -3.85 -8.93
N ALA A 7 3.32 -4.33 -8.96
CA ALA A 7 4.46 -3.50 -9.33
C ALA A 7 4.33 -2.97 -10.76
N THR A 8 3.86 -3.81 -11.68
CA THR A 8 3.63 -3.40 -13.07
C THR A 8 2.58 -2.30 -13.14
N ALA A 9 1.49 -2.46 -12.39
CA ALA A 9 0.44 -1.44 -12.35
C ALA A 9 0.95 -0.13 -11.75
N ILE A 10 1.78 -0.20 -10.71
CA ILE A 10 2.38 0.99 -10.11
C ILE A 10 3.25 1.72 -11.13
N VAL A 11 4.09 1.00 -11.85
CA VAL A 11 4.97 1.59 -12.86
C VAL A 11 4.15 2.26 -13.95
N GLU A 12 3.10 1.61 -14.43
CA GLU A 12 2.26 2.16 -15.48
C GLU A 12 1.52 3.41 -15.02
N GLN A 13 0.93 3.36 -13.84
CA GLN A 13 0.16 4.49 -13.33
C GLN A 13 1.06 5.68 -13.00
N ALA A 14 2.21 5.44 -12.38
CA ALA A 14 3.13 6.52 -12.07
C ALA A 14 3.68 7.16 -13.33
N GLY A 15 3.96 6.36 -14.36
CA GLY A 15 4.40 6.87 -15.64
C GLY A 15 3.35 7.74 -16.31
N GLU A 16 2.09 7.36 -16.22
CA GLU A 16 0.98 8.16 -16.76
C GLU A 16 0.83 9.48 -16.02
N ILE A 17 0.94 9.44 -14.68
CA ILE A 17 0.85 10.65 -13.88
C ILE A 17 1.96 11.63 -14.26
N ALA A 18 3.18 11.13 -14.41
CA ALA A 18 4.31 11.97 -14.77
C ALA A 18 4.13 12.58 -16.16
N ARG A 19 3.64 11.79 -17.12
CA ARG A 19 3.41 12.30 -18.48
C ARG A 19 2.34 13.38 -18.49
N ALA A 20 1.27 13.21 -17.72
CA ALA A 20 0.19 14.19 -17.64
C ALA A 20 0.69 15.53 -17.10
N ASP A 21 1.73 15.50 -16.25
CA ASP A 21 2.33 16.71 -15.71
C ASP A 21 3.45 17.28 -16.59
N GLY A 22 3.66 16.69 -17.76
CA GLY A 22 4.71 17.15 -18.69
C GLY A 22 6.10 16.71 -18.28
N ALA A 23 6.22 15.80 -17.32
CA ALA A 23 7.52 15.32 -16.86
C ALA A 23 7.92 14.07 -17.65
N GLY A 24 9.21 13.79 -17.67
CA GLY A 24 9.74 12.59 -18.31
C GLY A 24 9.98 11.51 -17.27
N ASP A 25 11.17 11.53 -16.68
CA ASP A 25 11.56 10.47 -15.73
C ASP A 25 11.01 10.71 -14.34
N VAL A 26 10.73 9.62 -13.65
CA VAL A 26 10.24 9.63 -12.29
C VAL A 26 11.41 9.30 -11.36
N SER A 27 11.55 10.04 -10.26
CA SER A 27 12.61 9.79 -9.28
C SER A 27 12.13 8.95 -8.11
N SER A 28 10.87 9.05 -7.73
CA SER A 28 10.32 8.20 -6.66
C SER A 28 8.82 8.06 -6.77
N VAL A 29 8.32 6.94 -6.25
CA VAL A 29 6.88 6.66 -6.13
C VAL A 29 6.62 6.23 -4.71
N THR A 30 5.63 6.85 -4.07
CA THR A 30 5.20 6.46 -2.74
C THR A 30 3.87 5.75 -2.82
N VAL A 31 3.79 4.58 -2.18
CA VAL A 31 2.55 3.80 -2.13
C VAL A 31 2.19 3.51 -0.69
N ARG A 32 0.91 3.49 -0.38
CA ARG A 32 0.40 3.06 0.92
C ARG A 32 -0.09 1.63 0.77
N VAL A 33 0.38 0.76 1.66
CA VAL A 33 0.05 -0.66 1.64
C VAL A 33 -0.48 -1.06 3.00
N GLY A 34 -1.73 -1.49 3.05
CA GLY A 34 -2.34 -1.90 4.30
C GLY A 34 -1.86 -3.25 4.77
N GLU A 35 -1.87 -3.44 6.07
CA GLU A 35 -1.43 -4.67 6.72
C GLU A 35 -2.19 -5.88 6.21
N LEU A 36 -3.47 -5.71 5.86
CA LEU A 36 -4.34 -6.77 5.39
C LEU A 36 -4.47 -6.83 3.86
N ALA A 37 -3.66 -6.07 3.13
CA ALA A 37 -3.74 -6.05 1.67
C ALA A 37 -3.18 -7.31 1.03
N GLY A 38 -2.48 -8.13 1.80
CA GLY A 38 -1.92 -9.38 1.28
C GLY A 38 -0.66 -9.19 0.45
N VAL A 39 0.02 -8.06 0.64
CA VAL A 39 1.22 -7.73 -0.10
C VAL A 39 2.42 -7.80 0.83
N VAL A 40 3.44 -8.54 0.44
CA VAL A 40 4.69 -8.63 1.19
C VAL A 40 5.60 -7.49 0.71
N PRO A 41 5.96 -6.53 1.58
CA PRO A 41 6.72 -5.35 1.13
C PRO A 41 8.05 -5.69 0.45
N ASP A 42 8.81 -6.65 0.96
CA ASP A 42 10.09 -7.01 0.35
C ASP A 42 9.88 -7.60 -1.05
N ALA A 43 8.84 -8.42 -1.22
CA ALA A 43 8.53 -8.98 -2.53
C ALA A 43 8.08 -7.88 -3.49
N LEU A 44 7.37 -6.88 -2.99
CA LEU A 44 6.94 -5.77 -3.83
C LEU A 44 8.14 -4.93 -4.27
N HIS A 45 9.08 -4.66 -3.37
CA HIS A 45 10.31 -3.94 -3.73
C HIS A 45 11.09 -4.67 -4.82
N PHE A 46 11.24 -5.98 -4.67
CA PHE A 46 11.95 -6.77 -5.67
C PHE A 46 11.22 -6.76 -7.01
N ALA A 47 9.90 -6.94 -6.99
CA ALA A 47 9.08 -6.93 -8.20
C ALA A 47 9.14 -5.57 -8.89
N PHE A 48 9.19 -4.49 -8.11
CA PHE A 48 9.29 -3.14 -8.66
C PHE A 48 10.60 -2.96 -9.43
N GLU A 49 11.70 -3.48 -8.90
CA GLU A 49 12.99 -3.40 -9.59
C GLU A 49 12.95 -4.10 -10.94
N VAL A 50 12.21 -5.19 -11.04
CA VAL A 50 12.03 -5.90 -12.30
C VAL A 50 11.11 -5.12 -13.24
N ALA A 51 9.98 -4.65 -12.73
CA ALA A 51 8.93 -4.02 -13.54
C ALA A 51 9.37 -2.66 -14.12
N ARG A 52 10.23 -1.93 -13.42
CA ARG A 52 10.62 -0.58 -13.84
C ARG A 52 11.61 -0.56 -14.99
N ASP A 53 12.23 -1.69 -15.29
CA ASP A 53 13.29 -1.75 -16.30
C ASP A 53 12.77 -1.33 -17.66
N GLY A 54 13.50 -0.43 -18.33
CA GLY A 54 13.12 0.06 -19.65
C GLY A 54 11.98 1.06 -19.65
N THR A 55 11.60 1.59 -18.49
CA THR A 55 10.49 2.56 -18.40
C THR A 55 11.00 3.90 -17.86
N ALA A 56 10.10 4.88 -17.80
CA ALA A 56 10.41 6.17 -17.20
C ALA A 56 10.74 6.07 -15.71
N LEU A 57 10.50 4.91 -15.10
CA LEU A 57 10.80 4.65 -13.72
C LEU A 57 12.08 3.84 -13.52
N ALA A 58 12.91 3.71 -14.56
CA ALA A 58 14.09 2.85 -14.50
C ALA A 58 15.03 3.19 -13.33
N ALA A 59 15.11 4.46 -12.95
CA ALA A 59 15.94 4.91 -11.83
C ALA A 59 15.10 5.32 -10.61
N ALA A 60 13.81 5.05 -10.62
CA ALA A 60 12.92 5.48 -9.56
C ALA A 60 13.07 4.62 -8.31
N ARG A 61 12.83 5.24 -7.15
CA ARG A 61 12.81 4.57 -5.89
C ARG A 61 11.36 4.33 -5.46
N LEU A 62 11.08 3.15 -4.94
CA LEU A 62 9.78 2.84 -4.38
C LEU A 62 9.80 3.09 -2.88
N VAL A 63 8.87 3.90 -2.39
CA VAL A 63 8.69 4.15 -0.96
C VAL A 63 7.38 3.50 -0.55
N VAL A 64 7.44 2.57 0.39
CA VAL A 64 6.26 1.87 0.87
C VAL A 64 5.92 2.37 2.26
N GLU A 65 4.73 2.95 2.42
CA GLU A 65 4.20 3.34 3.71
C GLU A 65 3.22 2.26 4.16
N GLN A 66 3.55 1.57 5.23
CA GLN A 66 2.71 0.51 5.73
C GLN A 66 1.62 1.09 6.62
N VAL A 67 0.38 0.65 6.41
CA VAL A 67 -0.77 1.14 7.16
C VAL A 67 -1.27 0.02 8.06
N PRO A 68 -1.21 0.19 9.38
CA PRO A 68 -1.68 -0.84 10.29
C PRO A 68 -3.18 -1.05 10.17
N ALA A 69 -3.62 -2.28 10.39
CA ALA A 69 -5.04 -2.60 10.37
C ALA A 69 -5.67 -2.15 11.69
N GLN A 70 -6.70 -1.32 11.58
CA GLN A 70 -7.44 -0.80 12.72
C GLN A 70 -8.92 -1.07 12.53
N ALA A 71 -9.57 -1.58 13.55
CA ALA A 71 -11.01 -1.83 13.53
C ALA A 71 -11.70 -0.92 14.56
N TRP A 72 -12.97 -0.71 14.37
CA TRP A 72 -13.76 0.17 15.24
C TRP A 72 -14.61 -0.68 16.19
N CYS A 73 -14.58 -0.33 17.47
CA CYS A 73 -15.49 -0.92 18.45
C CYS A 73 -16.62 0.07 18.72
N GLY A 74 -17.83 -0.30 18.31
CA GLY A 74 -19.00 0.56 18.51
C GLY A 74 -19.38 0.71 19.99
N GLU A 75 -19.07 -0.31 20.79
CA GLU A 75 -19.40 -0.27 22.20
C GLU A 75 -18.46 0.65 22.97
N CYS A 76 -17.17 0.55 22.73
CA CYS A 76 -16.15 1.37 23.39
C CYS A 76 -15.93 2.72 22.69
N ALA A 77 -16.47 2.89 21.49
CA ALA A 77 -16.33 4.09 20.67
C ALA A 77 -14.85 4.45 20.45
N GLU A 78 -14.05 3.43 20.09
CA GLU A 78 -12.63 3.66 19.81
C GLU A 78 -12.10 2.59 18.87
N GLU A 79 -10.95 2.91 18.26
CA GLU A 79 -10.27 1.98 17.37
C GLU A 79 -9.38 1.03 18.16
N PHE A 80 -9.14 -0.15 17.61
CA PHE A 80 -8.18 -1.07 18.18
C PHE A 80 -7.38 -1.73 17.06
N ALA A 81 -6.16 -2.15 17.39
CA ALA A 81 -5.27 -2.80 16.42
C ALA A 81 -5.74 -4.23 16.16
N VAL A 82 -5.85 -4.58 14.88
CA VAL A 82 -6.26 -5.92 14.47
C VAL A 82 -5.08 -6.89 14.53
N GLY A 83 -3.91 -6.45 14.08
CA GLY A 83 -2.69 -7.27 14.12
C GLY A 83 -2.64 -8.34 13.05
N MET A 84 -1.58 -9.15 13.15
CA MET A 84 -1.37 -10.28 12.25
C MET A 84 -0.92 -11.49 13.06
N PRO A 85 -1.65 -12.60 13.00
CA PRO A 85 -2.87 -12.82 12.21
C PRO A 85 -4.02 -11.94 12.68
N PRO A 86 -4.97 -11.63 11.81
CA PRO A 86 -6.03 -10.66 12.13
C PRO A 86 -6.93 -11.15 13.25
N PHE A 87 -7.23 -10.24 14.18
CA PHE A 87 -8.12 -10.56 15.29
C PHE A 87 -9.09 -9.39 15.44
N PHE A 88 -10.37 -9.65 15.20
CA PHE A 88 -11.38 -8.60 15.08
C PHE A 88 -12.24 -8.41 16.31
N TRP A 89 -11.82 -8.93 17.47
CA TRP A 89 -12.52 -8.71 18.72
C TRP A 89 -11.86 -7.61 19.53
N CYS A 90 -12.67 -6.71 20.05
CA CYS A 90 -12.17 -5.60 20.85
C CYS A 90 -11.46 -6.12 22.10
N PRO A 91 -10.22 -5.70 22.36
CA PRO A 91 -9.48 -6.18 23.53
C PRO A 91 -10.04 -5.68 24.85
N ARG A 92 -10.89 -4.65 24.83
CA ARG A 92 -11.46 -4.10 26.06
C ARG A 92 -12.79 -4.72 26.42
N CYS A 93 -13.68 -4.94 25.46
CA CYS A 93 -15.03 -5.43 25.76
C CYS A 93 -15.30 -6.80 25.15
N ASP A 94 -14.34 -7.34 24.38
CA ASP A 94 -14.43 -8.68 23.80
C ASP A 94 -15.56 -8.86 22.78
N ARG A 95 -16.10 -7.78 22.25
CA ARG A 95 -17.12 -7.86 21.22
C ARG A 95 -16.46 -7.85 19.84
N PRO A 96 -17.04 -8.57 18.87
CA PRO A 96 -16.49 -8.54 17.52
C PRO A 96 -16.77 -7.20 16.85
N SER A 97 -15.82 -6.74 16.07
CA SER A 97 -15.99 -5.54 15.25
C SER A 97 -16.51 -5.93 13.89
N GLN A 98 -17.38 -5.09 13.35
CA GLN A 98 -17.89 -5.27 11.99
C GLN A 98 -17.40 -4.16 11.07
N GLU A 99 -16.53 -3.30 11.58
CA GLU A 99 -16.05 -2.17 10.78
C GLU A 99 -14.53 -2.08 10.82
N LEU A 100 -13.90 -2.31 9.67
CA LEU A 100 -12.46 -2.12 9.52
C LEU A 100 -12.23 -0.69 9.06
N ARG A 101 -11.41 0.06 9.81
CA ARG A 101 -11.15 1.47 9.51
C ARG A 101 -9.94 1.66 8.61
N SER A 102 -8.95 0.78 8.69
CA SER A 102 -7.74 0.86 7.87
C SER A 102 -7.10 -0.50 7.75
N GLY A 103 -6.18 -0.65 6.80
CA GLY A 103 -5.40 -1.88 6.67
C GLY A 103 -5.54 -2.58 5.34
N ARG A 104 -6.39 -2.09 4.44
CA ARG A 104 -6.55 -2.69 3.10
C ARG A 104 -6.06 -1.80 1.98
N GLU A 105 -5.39 -0.72 2.32
CA GLU A 105 -4.92 0.25 1.33
C GLU A 105 -3.94 -0.39 0.34
N LEU A 106 -4.02 0.04 -0.89
CA LEU A 106 -3.05 -0.29 -1.93
C LEU A 106 -3.16 0.83 -2.96
N GLU A 107 -2.45 1.93 -2.73
CA GLU A 107 -2.65 3.13 -3.53
C GLU A 107 -1.37 3.94 -3.64
N ILE A 108 -1.22 4.60 -4.79
CA ILE A 108 -0.15 5.55 -5.01
C ILE A 108 -0.55 6.87 -4.35
N THR A 109 0.31 7.41 -3.49
CA THR A 109 0.04 8.68 -2.83
C THR A 109 1.00 9.77 -3.26
N GLY A 110 2.06 9.44 -4.00
CA GLY A 110 2.99 10.46 -4.49
C GLY A 110 3.85 9.95 -5.61
N VAL A 111 4.12 10.83 -6.56
CA VAL A 111 5.03 10.59 -7.66
C VAL A 111 5.92 11.82 -7.75
N GLU A 112 7.24 11.62 -7.65
CA GLU A 112 8.19 12.72 -7.75
C GLU A 112 9.04 12.59 -8.99
N THR A 113 9.22 13.69 -9.67
CA THR A 113 10.03 13.77 -10.86
C THR A 113 11.24 14.67 -10.62
#